data_40e3a587c4db2941788da7d18ad374b4
#
_entry.id   40e3a587c4db2941788da7d18ad374b4
#
_cell.length_a   1.000
_cell.length_b   1.000
_cell.length_c   1.000
_cell.angle_alpha   90.00
_cell.angle_beta   90.00
_cell.angle_gamma   90.00
#
_symmetry.space_group_name_H-M   'P 1'
#
loop_
_entity.id
_entity.type
_entity.pdbx_description
1 polymer ?
#
loop_
_entity_poly.entity_id
_entity_poly.type
_entity_poly.pdbx_seq_one_letter_code
_entity_poly.pdbx_strand_id
1 'polypeptide(L)'
;MAKLNYSRQREAILDFLCHTTSHPTAEEVYMYIRDIYPNISLGTVYRNLALLVEHGQALKIQGEDCDHFDGNTRLHYHFLCDSCHHVYDVEMEPATFLLKNTKAGIHGKVRGHSVIFYGTCDNCLNNEKTQKNTD
;
A
#
# COMPACT_ATOMS: atom_id res chain seq x y z
N MET A 1 -0.92 -15.91 17.40
CA MET A 1 -1.77 -14.72 17.23
C MET A 1 -3.20 -15.03 17.65
N ALA A 2 -3.83 -14.11 18.36
CA ALA A 2 -5.23 -14.26 18.74
C ALA A 2 -6.11 -14.28 17.47
N LYS A 3 -7.14 -15.13 17.48
CA LYS A 3 -8.10 -15.21 16.39
C LYS A 3 -8.89 -13.90 16.30
N LEU A 4 -8.98 -13.34 15.09
CA LEU A 4 -9.71 -12.11 14.85
C LEU A 4 -11.21 -12.38 14.84
N ASN A 5 -11.98 -11.65 15.66
CA ASN A 5 -13.43 -11.72 15.63
C ASN A 5 -13.96 -11.09 14.35
N TYR A 6 -15.07 -11.62 13.83
CA TYR A 6 -15.71 -11.10 12.63
C TYR A 6 -16.20 -9.67 12.84
N SER A 7 -15.99 -8.83 11.85
CA SER A 7 -16.45 -7.44 11.83
C SER A 7 -16.92 -7.09 10.43
N ARG A 8 -18.18 -6.66 10.31
CA ARG A 8 -18.74 -6.23 9.01
C ARG A 8 -17.99 -5.04 8.44
N GLN A 9 -17.62 -4.10 9.29
CA GLN A 9 -16.87 -2.90 8.86
C GLN A 9 -15.49 -3.26 8.33
N ARG A 10 -14.76 -4.15 9.04
CA ARG A 10 -13.44 -4.60 8.60
C ARG A 10 -13.53 -5.40 7.31
N GLU A 11 -14.56 -6.24 7.17
CA GLU A 11 -14.78 -7.00 5.95
C GLU A 11 -15.04 -6.09 4.75
N ALA A 12 -15.82 -5.02 4.93
CA ALA A 12 -16.08 -4.03 3.88
C ALA A 12 -14.80 -3.28 3.49
N ILE A 13 -13.95 -2.96 4.46
CA ILE A 13 -12.66 -2.32 4.20
C ILE A 13 -11.78 -3.26 3.38
N LEU A 14 -11.67 -4.52 3.78
CA LEU A 14 -10.87 -5.50 3.04
C LEU A 14 -11.38 -5.69 1.62
N ASP A 15 -12.69 -5.78 1.46
CA ASP A 15 -13.32 -5.92 0.14
C ASP A 15 -12.97 -4.74 -0.76
N PHE A 16 -13.02 -3.51 -0.23
CA PHE A 16 -12.61 -2.32 -0.97
C PHE A 16 -11.15 -2.41 -1.40
N LEU A 17 -10.26 -2.78 -0.48
CA LEU A 17 -8.82 -2.91 -0.78
C LEU A 17 -8.56 -3.95 -1.87
N CYS A 18 -9.30 -5.06 -1.85
CA CYS A 18 -9.11 -6.15 -2.81
C CYS A 18 -9.59 -5.80 -4.21
N HIS A 19 -10.50 -4.83 -4.35
CA HIS A 19 -11.09 -4.45 -5.62
C HIS A 19 -10.55 -3.14 -6.20
N THR A 20 -9.59 -2.50 -5.54
CA THR A 20 -8.98 -1.27 -6.04
C THR A 20 -7.50 -1.47 -6.32
N THR A 21 -6.99 -0.79 -7.34
CA THR A 21 -5.55 -0.73 -7.65
C THR A 21 -4.95 0.62 -7.29
N SER A 22 -5.75 1.49 -6.65
CA SER A 22 -5.34 2.87 -6.34
C SER A 22 -4.39 2.98 -5.14
N HIS A 23 -4.22 1.91 -4.37
CA HIS A 23 -3.40 1.89 -3.14
C HIS A 23 -3.82 3.03 -2.19
N PRO A 24 -5.05 2.98 -1.65
CA PRO A 24 -5.62 4.11 -0.92
C PRO A 24 -4.92 4.35 0.42
N THR A 25 -4.95 5.61 0.86
CA THR A 25 -4.62 5.99 2.23
C THR A 25 -5.79 5.67 3.17
N ALA A 26 -5.57 5.76 4.49
CA ALA A 26 -6.64 5.53 5.45
C ALA A 26 -7.78 6.54 5.27
N GLU A 27 -7.46 7.79 4.98
CA GLU A 27 -8.48 8.82 4.73
C GLU A 27 -9.32 8.50 3.49
N GLU A 28 -8.70 8.01 2.43
CA GLU A 28 -9.40 7.61 1.21
C GLU A 28 -10.30 6.40 1.46
N VAL A 29 -9.84 5.43 2.26
CA VAL A 29 -10.67 4.29 2.69
C VAL A 29 -11.86 4.80 3.49
N TYR A 30 -11.63 5.72 4.43
CA TYR A 30 -12.68 6.33 5.24
C TYR A 30 -13.72 7.01 4.36
N MET A 31 -13.30 7.79 3.37
CA MET A 31 -14.21 8.48 2.46
C MET A 31 -15.14 7.51 1.70
N TYR A 32 -14.63 6.34 1.34
CA TYR A 32 -15.43 5.31 0.68
C TYR A 32 -16.35 4.59 1.68
N ILE A 33 -15.82 4.15 2.82
CA ILE A 33 -16.55 3.30 3.77
C ILE A 33 -17.67 4.06 4.46
N ARG A 34 -17.53 5.36 4.71
CA ARG A 34 -18.57 6.15 5.37
C ARG A 34 -19.87 6.23 4.56
N ASP A 35 -19.82 6.01 3.25
CA ASP A 35 -21.03 5.92 2.42
C ASP A 35 -21.84 4.65 2.74
N ILE A 36 -21.17 3.60 3.19
CA ILE A 36 -21.79 2.34 3.59
C ILE A 36 -22.15 2.35 5.08
N TYR A 37 -21.24 2.87 5.91
CA TYR A 37 -21.37 2.95 7.36
C TYR A 37 -21.20 4.39 7.82
N PRO A 38 -22.28 5.21 7.77
CA PRO A 38 -22.17 6.65 8.03
C PRO A 38 -21.64 7.02 9.41
N ASN A 39 -21.79 6.11 10.39
CA ASN A 39 -21.35 6.37 11.77
C ASN A 39 -19.93 5.89 12.06
N ILE A 40 -19.23 5.34 11.07
CA ILE A 40 -17.85 4.88 11.28
C ILE A 40 -16.93 6.07 11.49
N SER A 41 -15.99 5.94 12.43
CA SER A 41 -14.98 6.98 12.67
C SER A 41 -13.69 6.67 11.89
N LEU A 42 -12.91 7.72 11.64
CA LEU A 42 -11.59 7.57 11.03
C LEU A 42 -10.69 6.69 11.90
N GLY A 43 -10.77 6.83 13.23
CA GLY A 43 -10.02 5.99 14.15
C GLY A 43 -10.34 4.50 14.01
N THR A 44 -11.62 4.18 13.79
CA THR A 44 -12.03 2.80 13.55
C THR A 44 -11.45 2.27 12.25
N VAL A 45 -11.40 3.10 11.20
CA VAL A 45 -10.78 2.72 9.92
C VAL A 45 -9.29 2.42 10.13
N TYR A 46 -8.56 3.28 10.84
CA TYR A 46 -7.14 3.06 11.14
C TYR A 46 -6.92 1.76 11.91
N ARG A 47 -7.74 1.50 12.94
CA ARG A 47 -7.62 0.27 13.73
C ARG A 47 -7.87 -0.98 12.89
N ASN A 48 -8.88 -0.95 12.03
CA ASN A 48 -9.20 -2.09 11.17
C ASN A 48 -8.12 -2.32 10.11
N LEU A 49 -7.57 -1.25 9.53
CA LEU A 49 -6.45 -1.38 8.59
C LEU A 49 -5.23 -2.00 9.27
N ALA A 50 -4.91 -1.57 10.50
CA ALA A 50 -3.80 -2.12 11.26
C ALA A 50 -4.01 -3.61 11.55
N LEU A 51 -5.24 -4.02 11.90
CA LEU A 51 -5.56 -5.43 12.13
C LEU A 51 -5.42 -6.26 10.85
N LEU A 52 -5.86 -5.75 9.71
CA LEU A 52 -5.74 -6.44 8.43
C LEU A 52 -4.27 -6.65 8.06
N VAL A 53 -3.42 -5.64 8.27
CA VAL A 53 -1.98 -5.74 8.01
C VAL A 53 -1.34 -6.74 8.98
N GLU A 54 -1.66 -6.66 10.26
CA GLU A 54 -1.12 -7.57 11.29
C GLU A 54 -1.46 -9.03 10.98
N HIS A 55 -2.64 -9.30 10.44
CA HIS A 55 -3.10 -10.66 10.12
C HIS A 55 -2.75 -11.08 8.68
N GLY A 56 -1.94 -10.31 7.98
CA GLY A 56 -1.47 -10.68 6.63
C GLY A 56 -2.52 -10.59 5.54
N GLN A 57 -3.63 -9.89 5.78
CA GLN A 57 -4.72 -9.74 4.81
C GLN A 57 -4.59 -8.49 3.95
N ALA A 58 -3.72 -7.57 4.33
CA ALA A 58 -3.40 -6.38 3.56
C ALA A 58 -1.94 -6.02 3.75
N LEU A 59 -1.39 -5.27 2.80
CA LEU A 59 -0.04 -4.71 2.87
C LEU A 59 -0.12 -3.23 3.21
N LYS A 60 0.85 -2.75 3.97
CA LYS A 60 1.06 -1.34 4.23
C LYS A 60 2.29 -0.88 3.46
N ILE A 61 2.13 0.15 2.62
CA ILE A 61 3.22 0.74 1.85
C ILE A 61 3.52 2.10 2.47
N GLN A 62 4.70 2.24 3.04
CA GLN A 62 5.09 3.47 3.71
C GLN A 62 5.38 4.58 2.69
N GLY A 63 4.61 5.68 2.75
CA GLY A 63 4.85 6.87 1.96
C GLY A 63 5.54 7.95 2.79
N GLU A 64 5.82 9.11 2.17
CA GLU A 64 6.46 10.22 2.86
C GLU A 64 5.53 10.86 3.90
N ASP A 65 4.30 11.18 3.49
CA ASP A 65 3.35 11.89 4.34
C ASP A 65 2.33 10.96 5.00
N CYS A 66 2.04 9.84 4.36
CA CYS A 66 1.02 8.91 4.83
C CYS A 66 1.30 7.51 4.29
N ASP A 67 0.71 6.51 4.94
CA ASP A 67 0.79 5.13 4.49
C ASP A 67 -0.31 4.84 3.48
N HIS A 68 -0.01 3.96 2.54
CA HIS A 68 -0.96 3.42 1.57
C HIS A 68 -1.22 1.95 1.89
N PHE A 69 -2.37 1.45 1.46
CA PHE A 69 -2.77 0.07 1.75
C PHE A 69 -3.12 -0.67 0.46
N ASP A 70 -2.79 -1.95 0.43
CA ASP A 70 -2.96 -2.80 -0.74
C ASP A 70 -3.58 -4.13 -0.30
N GLY A 71 -4.67 -4.52 -0.94
CA GLY A 71 -5.32 -5.80 -0.69
C GLY A 71 -4.65 -6.98 -1.39
N ASN A 72 -3.74 -6.73 -2.33
CA ASN A 72 -2.97 -7.77 -2.99
C ASN A 72 -1.75 -8.12 -2.15
N THR A 73 -1.82 -9.23 -1.43
CA THR A 73 -0.74 -9.66 -0.51
C THR A 73 0.32 -10.53 -1.18
N ARG A 74 0.21 -10.82 -2.48
CA ARG A 74 1.26 -11.53 -3.22
C ARG A 74 2.50 -10.66 -3.29
N LEU A 75 3.68 -11.29 -3.28
CA LEU A 75 4.93 -10.55 -3.41
C LEU A 75 4.96 -9.80 -4.74
N HIS A 76 4.97 -8.48 -4.66
CA HIS A 76 5.13 -7.60 -5.81
C HIS A 76 5.77 -6.31 -5.32
N TYR A 77 6.26 -5.49 -6.24
CA TYR A 77 6.98 -4.27 -5.90
C TYR A 77 6.13 -3.05 -6.24
N HIS A 78 6.47 -1.94 -5.63
CA HIS A 78 5.73 -0.68 -5.76
C HIS A 78 6.63 0.45 -6.21
N PHE A 79 6.04 1.43 -6.86
CA PHE A 79 6.69 2.67 -7.27
C PHE A 79 5.94 3.83 -6.63
N LEU A 80 6.67 4.70 -5.93
CA LEU A 80 6.12 5.89 -5.28
C LEU A 80 6.60 7.13 -6.03
N CYS A 81 5.65 7.92 -6.53
CA CYS A 81 5.97 9.19 -7.17
C CYS A 81 6.23 10.26 -6.11
N ASP A 82 7.41 10.88 -6.18
CA ASP A 82 7.80 11.93 -5.23
C ASP A 82 6.99 13.22 -5.43
N SER A 83 6.43 13.43 -6.63
CA SER A 83 5.71 14.67 -6.97
C SER A 83 4.24 14.61 -6.56
N CYS A 84 3.52 13.56 -6.95
CA CYS A 84 2.09 13.44 -6.66
C CYS A 84 1.78 12.48 -5.51
N HIS A 85 2.78 11.76 -5.00
CA HIS A 85 2.69 10.80 -3.89
C HIS A 85 1.77 9.61 -4.18
N HIS A 86 1.47 9.36 -5.46
CA HIS A 86 0.70 8.20 -5.87
C HIS A 86 1.57 6.94 -5.84
N VAL A 87 0.97 5.80 -5.49
CA VAL A 87 1.65 4.51 -5.46
C VAL A 87 1.13 3.64 -6.60
N TYR A 88 2.05 3.03 -7.32
CA TYR A 88 1.76 2.16 -8.46
C TYR A 88 2.37 0.78 -8.23
N ASP A 89 1.73 -0.25 -8.80
CA ASP A 89 2.35 -1.57 -8.87
C ASP A 89 3.41 -1.58 -9.97
N VAL A 90 4.52 -2.28 -9.72
CA VAL A 90 5.59 -2.45 -10.71
C VAL A 90 5.43 -3.82 -11.37
N GLU A 91 5.27 -3.82 -12.69
CA GLU A 91 5.17 -5.06 -13.47
C GLU A 91 6.56 -5.64 -13.71
N MET A 92 7.00 -6.49 -12.79
CA MET A 92 8.26 -7.20 -12.92
C MET A 92 8.23 -8.47 -12.06
N GLU A 93 9.01 -9.46 -12.43
CA GLU A 93 9.19 -10.64 -11.59
C GLU A 93 9.94 -10.25 -10.31
N PRO A 94 9.47 -10.71 -9.14
CA PRO A 94 10.20 -10.44 -7.90
C PRO A 94 11.62 -11.01 -7.94
N ALA A 95 12.57 -10.24 -7.38
CA ALA A 95 13.97 -10.61 -7.35
C ALA A 95 14.25 -11.61 -6.21
N THR A 96 13.75 -12.81 -6.34
CA THR A 96 13.85 -13.86 -5.30
C THR A 96 15.29 -14.26 -5.00
N PHE A 97 16.23 -14.00 -5.93
CA PHE A 97 17.64 -14.28 -5.70
C PHE A 97 18.20 -13.46 -4.53
N LEU A 98 17.58 -12.34 -4.18
CA LEU A 98 18.01 -11.51 -3.06
C LEU A 98 17.97 -12.31 -1.75
N LEU A 99 16.96 -13.17 -1.58
CA LEU A 99 16.84 -14.00 -0.38
C LEU A 99 17.94 -15.03 -0.27
N LYS A 100 18.43 -15.52 -1.40
CA LYS A 100 19.50 -16.54 -1.45
C LYS A 100 20.87 -15.96 -1.08
N ASN A 101 21.05 -14.65 -1.27
CA ASN A 101 22.34 -13.97 -1.09
C ASN A 101 22.47 -13.31 0.26
N THR A 102 21.54 -13.53 1.20
CA THR A 102 21.53 -12.87 2.51
C THR A 102 22.40 -13.55 3.57
N LYS A 103 22.78 -14.80 3.36
CA LYS A 103 23.47 -15.63 4.37
C LYS A 103 24.77 -15.03 4.88
N ALA A 104 25.53 -14.34 4.04
CA ALA A 104 26.80 -13.74 4.41
C ALA A 104 26.65 -12.43 5.18
N GLY A 105 25.52 -11.72 5.01
CA GLY A 105 25.30 -10.39 5.57
C GLY A 105 24.27 -10.30 6.69
N ILE A 106 23.49 -11.36 6.88
CA ILE A 106 22.40 -11.34 7.87
C ILE A 106 22.58 -12.46 8.88
N HIS A 107 22.64 -12.08 10.15
CA HIS A 107 22.74 -13.03 11.28
C HIS A 107 21.32 -13.26 11.83
N GLY A 108 20.57 -14.15 11.21
CA GLY A 108 19.20 -14.42 11.62
C GLY A 108 18.44 -15.19 10.55
N LYS A 109 17.13 -15.20 10.69
CA LYS A 109 16.24 -15.86 9.72
C LYS A 109 15.49 -14.81 8.89
N VAL A 110 15.71 -14.81 7.59
CA VAL A 110 15.01 -13.90 6.67
C VAL A 110 13.66 -14.51 6.28
N ARG A 111 12.58 -13.76 6.42
CA ARG A 111 11.23 -14.20 6.06
C ARG A 111 10.76 -13.64 4.72
N GLY A 112 11.37 -12.57 4.26
CA GLY A 112 10.98 -11.96 3.00
C GLY A 112 11.71 -10.67 2.76
N HIS A 113 11.28 -9.95 1.74
CA HIS A 113 11.81 -8.63 1.41
C HIS A 113 10.72 -7.80 0.76
N SER A 114 10.89 -6.49 0.78
CA SER A 114 10.02 -5.56 0.07
C SER A 114 10.89 -4.55 -0.68
N VAL A 115 10.39 -4.06 -1.80
CA VAL A 115 11.09 -3.07 -2.63
C VAL A 115 10.10 -1.98 -3.01
N ILE A 116 10.51 -0.73 -2.79
CA ILE A 116 9.78 0.44 -3.24
C ILE A 116 10.75 1.26 -4.09
N PHE A 117 10.35 1.50 -5.34
CA PHE A 117 11.11 2.39 -6.23
C PHE A 117 10.56 3.81 -6.07
N TYR A 118 11.43 4.79 -6.13
CA TYR A 118 11.07 6.20 -5.98
C TYR A 118 11.42 6.96 -7.26
N GLY A 119 10.61 7.92 -7.62
CA GLY A 119 10.89 8.73 -8.79
C GLY A 119 9.72 9.61 -9.16
N THR A 120 9.59 9.93 -10.45
CA THR A 120 8.53 10.78 -10.98
C THR A 120 7.70 9.99 -11.98
N CYS A 121 6.39 9.89 -11.77
CA CYS A 121 5.51 9.14 -12.67
C CYS A 121 5.36 9.87 -14.02
N ASP A 122 4.85 9.14 -15.03
CA ASP A 122 4.69 9.68 -16.37
C ASP A 122 3.82 10.94 -16.40
N ASN A 123 2.74 10.95 -15.63
CA ASN A 123 1.85 12.12 -15.58
C ASN A 123 2.58 13.37 -15.05
N CYS A 124 3.40 13.21 -14.01
CA CYS A 124 4.16 14.30 -13.44
C CYS A 124 5.28 14.74 -14.37
N LEU A 125 5.94 13.81 -15.06
CA LEU A 125 6.94 14.13 -16.08
C LEU A 125 6.33 14.94 -17.23
N ASN A 126 5.15 14.54 -17.68
CA ASN A 126 4.44 15.26 -18.75
C ASN A 126 4.04 16.66 -18.31
N ASN A 127 3.59 16.83 -17.07
CA ASN A 127 3.25 18.14 -16.51
C ASN A 127 4.48 19.04 -16.41
N GLU A 128 5.64 18.51 -16.01
CA GLU A 128 6.90 19.25 -15.96
C GLU A 128 7.31 19.74 -17.36
N LYS A 129 7.20 18.88 -18.38
CA LYS A 129 7.50 19.23 -19.77
C LYS A 129 6.57 20.32 -20.28
N THR A 130 5.28 20.25 -19.95
CA THR A 130 4.28 21.24 -20.34
C THR A 130 4.59 22.60 -19.71
N GLN A 131 4.99 22.63 -18.43
CA GLN A 131 5.37 23.85 -17.74
C GLN A 131 6.63 24.48 -18.33
N LYS A 132 7.62 23.66 -18.71
CA LYS A 132 8.85 24.16 -19.35
C LYS A 132 8.60 24.73 -20.75
N ASN A 133 7.55 24.26 -21.43
CA ASN A 133 7.20 24.72 -22.78
C ASN A 133 6.31 25.96 -22.77
N THR A 134 5.82 26.40 -21.61
CA THR A 134 4.97 27.60 -21.49
C THR A 134 5.73 28.86 -21.04
N ASP A 135 7.00 28.73 -20.75
CA ASP A 135 7.88 29.88 -20.45
C ASP A 135 8.48 30.47 -21.73
#